data_3da3b2fe53c23e030ade3b94d7b72a26
#
_entry.id   3da3b2fe53c23e030ade3b94d7b72a26
#
_cell.length_a   1.000
_cell.length_b   1.000
_cell.length_c   1.000
_cell.angle_alpha   90.00
_cell.angle_beta   90.00
_cell.angle_gamma   90.00
#
_symmetry.space_group_name_H-M   'P 1'
#
loop_
_entity.id
_entity.type
_entity.pdbx_description
1 polymer ?
#
loop_
_entity_poly.entity_id
_entity_poly.type
_entity_poly.pdbx_seq_one_letter_code
_entity_poly.pdbx_strand_id
1 'polypeptide(L)'
;TAVVSILAAAVLFFVWPVVYGVLVAVGASIVGLDAVGVGIYTFLNRLLIPFGLHHALNSVFWFDAAGINDLGTYWAGELMNGAGGSAGMYMAGFFPSMMFGIPAATLAMVQCAKPERRKEAASLLGAAAICAFICGVTEPFEFAFMFLAPVLYLIYALMYGVIAGLS
;
A
#
# COMPACT_ATOMS: atom_id res chain seq x y z
N THR A 1 -24.59 -22.64 2.98
CA THR A 1 -23.42 -22.00 2.33
C THR A 1 -23.75 -21.54 0.91
N ALA A 2 -24.23 -22.41 -0.02
CA ALA A 2 -24.48 -22.05 -1.42
C ALA A 2 -25.42 -20.83 -1.60
N VAL A 3 -26.56 -20.79 -0.86
CA VAL A 3 -27.50 -19.67 -0.94
C VAL A 3 -26.84 -18.36 -0.51
N VAL A 4 -26.08 -18.37 0.58
CA VAL A 4 -25.37 -17.18 1.07
C VAL A 4 -24.31 -16.72 0.06
N SER A 5 -23.59 -17.65 -0.57
CA SER A 5 -22.61 -17.32 -1.61
C SER A 5 -23.25 -16.68 -2.85
N ILE A 6 -24.41 -17.20 -3.28
CA ILE A 6 -25.15 -16.64 -4.43
C ILE A 6 -25.66 -15.23 -4.10
N LEU A 7 -26.23 -15.04 -2.91
CA LEU A 7 -26.70 -13.72 -2.47
C LEU A 7 -25.56 -12.72 -2.34
N ALA A 8 -24.44 -13.14 -1.77
CA ALA A 8 -23.23 -12.30 -1.68
C ALA A 8 -22.70 -11.93 -3.07
N ALA A 9 -22.63 -12.89 -3.98
CA ALA A 9 -22.21 -12.64 -5.36
C ALA A 9 -23.16 -11.67 -6.09
N ALA A 10 -24.47 -11.82 -5.91
CA ALA A 10 -25.46 -10.91 -6.47
C ALA A 10 -25.31 -9.48 -5.92
N VAL A 11 -25.09 -9.32 -4.62
CA VAL A 11 -24.83 -8.01 -4.00
C VAL A 11 -23.54 -7.41 -4.55
N LEU A 12 -22.46 -8.18 -4.60
CA LEU A 12 -21.17 -7.72 -5.11
C LEU A 12 -21.22 -7.33 -6.59
N PHE A 13 -22.01 -8.03 -7.40
CA PHE A 13 -22.18 -7.72 -8.81
C PHE A 13 -22.72 -6.29 -9.03
N PHE A 14 -23.60 -5.79 -8.17
CA PHE A 14 -24.13 -4.43 -8.26
C PHE A 14 -23.28 -3.40 -7.50
N VAL A 15 -22.70 -3.77 -6.38
CA VAL A 15 -21.93 -2.84 -5.53
C VAL A 15 -20.54 -2.62 -6.07
N TRP A 16 -19.87 -3.67 -6.57
CA TRP A 16 -18.47 -3.59 -7.00
C TRP A 16 -18.23 -2.57 -8.12
N PRO A 17 -19.04 -2.49 -9.19
CA PRO A 17 -18.83 -1.47 -10.23
C PRO A 17 -18.85 -0.03 -9.70
N VAL A 18 -19.70 0.23 -8.69
CA VAL A 18 -19.79 1.55 -8.07
C VAL A 18 -18.52 1.85 -7.26
N VAL A 19 -18.10 0.92 -6.41
CA VAL A 19 -16.86 1.05 -5.63
C VAL A 19 -15.66 1.24 -6.55
N TYR A 20 -15.56 0.41 -7.57
CA TYR A 20 -14.48 0.47 -8.55
C TYR A 20 -14.49 1.80 -9.32
N GLY A 21 -15.65 2.28 -9.77
CA GLY A 21 -15.81 3.56 -10.45
C GLY A 21 -15.35 4.75 -9.59
N VAL A 22 -15.64 4.72 -8.28
CA VAL A 22 -15.14 5.74 -7.33
C VAL A 22 -13.62 5.68 -7.22
N LEU A 23 -13.03 4.48 -7.10
CA LEU A 23 -11.58 4.32 -7.02
C LEU A 23 -10.88 4.81 -8.29
N VAL A 24 -11.42 4.51 -9.47
CA VAL A 24 -10.91 5.01 -10.76
C VAL A 24 -11.01 6.54 -10.84
N ALA A 25 -12.13 7.12 -10.43
CA ALA A 25 -12.31 8.58 -10.43
C ALA A 25 -11.33 9.28 -9.48
N VAL A 26 -11.11 8.72 -8.28
CA VAL A 26 -10.09 9.20 -7.34
C VAL A 26 -8.70 9.07 -7.97
N GLY A 27 -8.38 7.92 -8.58
CA GLY A 27 -7.11 7.72 -9.27
C GLY A 27 -6.85 8.75 -10.36
N ALA A 28 -7.82 8.96 -11.26
CA ALA A 28 -7.71 9.93 -12.32
C ALA A 28 -7.49 11.38 -11.81
N SER A 29 -8.08 11.72 -10.67
CA SER A 29 -7.89 13.03 -10.03
C SER A 29 -6.50 13.24 -9.44
N ILE A 30 -5.81 12.16 -9.12
CA ILE A 30 -4.49 12.17 -8.47
C ILE A 30 -3.35 12.21 -9.49
N VAL A 31 -3.54 11.58 -10.66
CA VAL A 31 -2.48 11.39 -11.67
C VAL A 31 -1.81 12.69 -12.13
N GLY A 32 -2.52 13.80 -12.14
CA GLY A 32 -1.97 15.10 -12.55
C GLY A 32 -1.17 15.84 -11.47
N LEU A 33 -0.97 15.24 -10.28
CA LEU A 33 -0.36 15.90 -9.13
C LEU A 33 1.11 15.51 -8.90
N ASP A 34 1.73 14.76 -9.81
CA ASP A 34 3.13 14.30 -9.74
C ASP A 34 3.49 13.70 -8.35
N ALA A 35 4.57 14.15 -7.73
CA ALA A 35 5.05 13.69 -6.42
C ALA A 35 3.99 13.78 -5.30
N VAL A 36 3.16 14.83 -5.32
CA VAL A 36 2.04 14.98 -4.37
C VAL A 36 1.00 13.90 -4.60
N GLY A 37 0.73 13.57 -5.86
CA GLY A 37 -0.15 12.47 -6.25
C GLY A 37 0.33 11.12 -5.73
N VAL A 38 1.62 10.83 -5.86
CA VAL A 38 2.25 9.62 -5.29
C VAL A 38 2.05 9.55 -3.78
N GLY A 39 2.29 10.65 -3.08
CA GLY A 39 2.10 10.75 -1.63
C GLY A 39 0.65 10.48 -1.21
N ILE A 40 -0.32 11.10 -1.89
CA ILE A 40 -1.76 10.90 -1.63
C ILE A 40 -2.16 9.46 -1.94
N TYR A 41 -1.78 8.93 -3.09
CA TYR A 41 -2.04 7.54 -3.46
C TYR A 41 -1.51 6.56 -2.41
N THR A 42 -0.25 6.72 -2.01
CA THR A 42 0.40 5.82 -1.06
C THR A 42 -0.25 5.91 0.33
N PHE A 43 -0.62 7.11 0.77
CA PHE A 43 -1.36 7.31 2.01
C PHE A 43 -2.72 6.61 1.98
N LEU A 44 -3.52 6.82 0.92
CA LEU A 44 -4.81 6.17 0.74
C LEU A 44 -4.67 4.65 0.63
N ASN A 45 -3.65 4.19 -0.06
CA ASN A 45 -3.33 2.76 -0.17
C ASN A 45 -3.16 2.13 1.23
N ARG A 46 -2.37 2.77 2.12
CA ARG A 46 -2.21 2.30 3.50
C ARG A 46 -3.53 2.31 4.28
N LEU A 47 -4.33 3.38 4.16
CA LEU A 47 -5.64 3.46 4.83
C LEU A 47 -6.63 2.39 4.37
N LEU A 48 -6.50 1.88 3.16
CA LEU A 48 -7.40 0.86 2.60
C LEU A 48 -6.98 -0.58 2.96
N ILE A 49 -5.80 -0.79 3.53
CA ILE A 49 -5.33 -2.14 3.92
C ILE A 49 -6.29 -2.83 4.91
N PRO A 50 -6.80 -2.18 5.99
CA PRO A 50 -7.72 -2.82 6.91
C PRO A 50 -9.00 -3.35 6.24
N PHE A 51 -9.39 -2.77 5.13
CA PHE A 51 -10.57 -3.16 4.35
C PHE A 51 -10.26 -4.12 3.19
N GLY A 52 -8.97 -4.40 2.93
CA GLY A 52 -8.53 -5.21 1.79
C GLY A 52 -8.66 -4.51 0.43
N LEU A 53 -9.03 -3.22 0.39
CA LEU A 53 -9.31 -2.47 -0.84
C LEU A 53 -8.06 -1.83 -1.48
N HIS A 54 -6.90 -1.89 -0.83
CA HIS A 54 -5.65 -1.35 -1.36
C HIS A 54 -5.25 -1.99 -2.70
N HIS A 55 -5.53 -3.29 -2.91
CA HIS A 55 -5.29 -3.95 -4.20
C HIS A 55 -6.17 -3.41 -5.33
N ALA A 56 -7.40 -2.99 -5.02
CA ALA A 56 -8.26 -2.36 -6.01
C ALA A 56 -7.70 -0.99 -6.43
N LEU A 57 -7.14 -0.23 -5.47
CA LEU A 57 -6.44 1.02 -5.77
C LEU A 57 -5.15 0.76 -6.58
N ASN A 58 -4.39 -0.28 -6.23
CA ASN A 58 -3.20 -0.68 -7.00
C ASN A 58 -3.55 -1.02 -8.45
N SER A 59 -4.70 -1.66 -8.70
CA SER A 59 -5.12 -1.99 -10.06
C SER A 59 -5.35 -0.76 -10.93
N VAL A 60 -5.71 0.36 -10.33
CA VAL A 60 -5.92 1.64 -11.00
C VAL A 60 -4.60 2.29 -11.43
N PHE A 61 -3.59 2.27 -10.54
CA PHE A 61 -2.32 2.97 -10.77
C PHE A 61 -1.26 2.09 -11.43
N TRP A 62 -1.11 0.84 -11.01
CA TRP A 62 -0.05 -0.04 -11.51
C TRP A 62 -0.39 -0.70 -12.84
N PHE A 63 -1.68 -1.00 -13.05
CA PHE A 63 -2.18 -1.64 -14.24
C PHE A 63 -3.02 -0.68 -15.09
N ASP A 64 -3.59 -1.16 -16.19
CA ASP A 64 -4.26 -0.32 -17.18
C ASP A 64 -5.75 -0.03 -16.86
N ALA A 65 -6.17 -0.19 -15.62
CA ALA A 65 -7.58 -0.03 -15.25
C ALA A 65 -8.13 1.40 -15.47
N ALA A 66 -7.28 2.42 -15.39
CA ALA A 66 -7.61 3.81 -15.66
C ALA A 66 -6.72 4.45 -16.75
N GLY A 67 -6.06 3.63 -17.56
CA GLY A 67 -5.15 4.10 -18.60
C GLY A 67 -3.80 4.62 -18.11
N ILE A 68 -3.45 4.37 -16.82
CA ILE A 68 -2.19 4.83 -16.22
C ILE A 68 -1.08 3.85 -16.54
N ASN A 69 -1.30 2.56 -16.29
CA ASN A 69 -0.39 1.45 -16.57
C ASN A 69 1.08 1.69 -16.17
N ASP A 70 1.28 2.24 -14.96
CA ASP A 70 2.59 2.68 -14.47
C ASP A 70 3.66 1.57 -14.54
N LEU A 71 3.25 0.34 -14.21
CA LEU A 71 4.12 -0.83 -14.26
C LEU A 71 4.49 -1.21 -15.69
N GLY A 72 3.52 -1.21 -16.61
CA GLY A 72 3.73 -1.57 -18.00
C GLY A 72 4.62 -0.57 -18.73
N THR A 73 4.42 0.72 -18.51
CA THR A 73 5.24 1.81 -19.07
C THR A 73 6.69 1.73 -18.57
N TYR A 74 6.89 1.48 -17.27
CA TYR A 74 8.22 1.26 -16.70
C TYR A 74 8.94 0.06 -17.36
N TRP A 75 8.26 -1.05 -17.51
CA TRP A 75 8.85 -2.27 -18.10
C TRP A 75 9.08 -2.15 -19.60
N ALA A 76 8.30 -1.31 -20.29
CA ALA A 76 8.54 -1.00 -21.71
C ALA A 76 9.75 -0.09 -21.91
N GLY A 77 10.39 0.42 -20.85
CA GLY A 77 11.55 1.29 -20.92
C GLY A 77 11.22 2.72 -21.36
N GLU A 78 9.96 3.14 -21.26
CA GLU A 78 9.51 4.47 -21.68
C GLU A 78 10.08 5.61 -20.82
N LEU A 79 10.69 5.28 -19.67
CA LEU A 79 11.49 6.21 -18.85
C LEU A 79 12.56 6.98 -19.65
N MET A 80 13.06 6.41 -20.74
CA MET A 80 14.18 6.95 -21.52
C MET A 80 13.73 7.87 -22.67
N ASN A 81 12.44 7.96 -22.95
CA ASN A 81 11.90 8.65 -24.13
C ASN A 81 11.37 10.07 -23.85
N GLY A 82 11.82 10.71 -22.80
CA GLY A 82 11.58 12.15 -22.61
C GLY A 82 10.20 12.53 -22.11
N ALA A 83 9.36 11.59 -21.78
CA ALA A 83 8.07 11.83 -21.10
C ALA A 83 8.30 11.97 -19.59
N GLY A 84 9.00 13.00 -19.18
CA GLY A 84 9.03 13.54 -17.84
C GLY A 84 9.26 12.61 -16.65
N GLY A 85 9.96 11.48 -16.80
CA GLY A 85 10.45 10.66 -15.68
C GLY A 85 9.38 10.06 -14.76
N SER A 86 8.14 9.94 -15.19
CA SER A 86 7.03 9.54 -14.31
C SER A 86 6.73 8.04 -14.30
N ALA A 87 7.25 7.25 -15.25
CA ALA A 87 6.97 5.81 -15.28
C ALA A 87 7.63 5.10 -14.08
N GLY A 88 6.85 4.29 -13.36
CA GLY A 88 7.28 3.60 -12.15
C GLY A 88 7.15 4.42 -10.86
N MET A 89 6.74 5.68 -10.92
CA MET A 89 6.70 6.57 -9.74
C MET A 89 5.71 6.06 -8.67
N TYR A 90 4.59 5.48 -9.06
CA TYR A 90 3.60 4.94 -8.13
C TYR A 90 4.03 3.64 -7.45
N MET A 91 5.10 3.01 -7.92
CA MET A 91 5.71 1.84 -7.30
C MET A 91 7.00 2.19 -6.55
N ALA A 92 7.84 3.05 -7.12
CA ALA A 92 9.15 3.37 -6.59
C ALA A 92 9.10 3.86 -5.13
N GLY A 93 8.13 4.70 -4.79
CA GLY A 93 7.95 5.24 -3.45
C GLY A 93 7.68 4.22 -2.35
N PHE A 94 7.28 2.99 -2.69
CA PHE A 94 7.09 1.93 -1.70
C PHE A 94 8.41 1.31 -1.23
N PHE A 95 9.43 1.24 -2.08
CA PHE A 95 10.69 0.55 -1.77
C PHE A 95 11.42 1.11 -0.53
N PRO A 96 11.66 2.42 -0.38
CA PRO A 96 12.32 2.95 0.81
C PRO A 96 11.60 2.56 2.11
N SER A 97 10.27 2.64 2.09
CA SER A 97 9.47 2.35 3.28
C SER A 97 9.45 0.86 3.62
N MET A 98 9.27 -0.04 2.64
CA MET A 98 9.20 -1.48 2.93
C MET A 98 10.56 -2.11 3.19
N MET A 99 11.64 -1.62 2.57
CA MET A 99 12.99 -2.17 2.76
C MET A 99 13.71 -1.60 3.99
N PHE A 100 13.44 -0.34 4.36
CA PHE A 100 14.15 0.31 5.46
C PHE A 100 13.20 0.79 6.57
N GLY A 101 12.06 1.37 6.22
CA GLY A 101 11.09 1.89 7.18
C GLY A 101 10.51 0.80 8.08
N ILE A 102 10.07 -0.32 7.51
CA ILE A 102 9.48 -1.44 8.29
C ILE A 102 10.51 -2.13 9.18
N PRO A 103 11.72 -2.50 8.73
CA PRO A 103 12.75 -3.00 9.62
C PRO A 103 13.12 -2.03 10.75
N ALA A 104 13.21 -0.73 10.47
CA ALA A 104 13.47 0.28 11.49
C ALA A 104 12.34 0.39 12.51
N ALA A 105 11.08 0.40 12.05
CA ALA A 105 9.90 0.41 12.91
C ALA A 105 9.81 -0.88 13.77
N THR A 106 10.14 -2.02 13.19
CA THR A 106 10.26 -3.31 13.89
C THR A 106 11.27 -3.22 15.02
N LEU A 107 12.47 -2.70 14.75
CA LEU A 107 13.51 -2.52 15.75
C LEU A 107 13.04 -1.63 16.90
N ALA A 108 12.40 -0.51 16.59
CA ALA A 108 11.82 0.40 17.58
C ALA A 108 10.76 -0.29 18.45
N MET A 109 9.83 -1.02 17.84
CA MET A 109 8.79 -1.77 18.57
C MET A 109 9.38 -2.84 19.49
N VAL A 110 10.40 -3.57 19.03
CA VAL A 110 11.09 -4.59 19.84
C VAL A 110 11.84 -3.94 21.03
N GLN A 111 12.46 -2.79 20.81
CA GLN A 111 13.15 -2.05 21.90
C GLN A 111 12.17 -1.55 22.94
N CYS A 112 11.00 -1.07 22.52
CA CYS A 112 9.93 -0.59 23.43
C CYS A 112 9.11 -1.72 24.08
N ALA A 113 9.25 -2.98 23.61
CA ALA A 113 8.52 -4.10 24.15
C ALA A 113 8.96 -4.42 25.59
N LYS A 114 8.00 -4.87 26.42
CA LYS A 114 8.28 -5.35 27.78
C LYS A 114 9.34 -6.45 27.76
N PRO A 115 10.30 -6.47 28.71
CA PRO A 115 11.40 -7.42 28.72
C PRO A 115 10.96 -8.87 28.58
N GLU A 116 9.84 -9.26 29.22
CA GLU A 116 9.28 -10.61 29.22
C GLU A 116 8.80 -11.04 27.83
N ARG A 117 8.31 -10.09 27.03
CA ARG A 117 7.75 -10.34 25.68
C ARG A 117 8.66 -9.93 24.52
N ARG A 118 9.84 -9.38 24.83
CA ARG A 118 10.75 -8.85 23.81
C ARG A 118 11.21 -9.90 22.80
N LYS A 119 11.46 -11.11 23.25
CA LYS A 119 11.86 -12.23 22.37
C LYS A 119 10.73 -12.64 21.42
N GLU A 120 9.51 -12.71 21.94
CA GLU A 120 8.31 -13.02 21.16
C GLU A 120 8.05 -11.93 20.11
N ALA A 121 8.09 -10.66 20.52
CA ALA A 121 7.95 -9.51 19.62
C ALA A 121 9.04 -9.50 18.54
N ALA A 122 10.29 -9.76 18.90
CA ALA A 122 11.40 -9.82 17.95
C ALA A 122 11.22 -10.95 16.91
N SER A 123 10.73 -12.11 17.33
CA SER A 123 10.48 -13.23 16.43
C SER A 123 9.34 -12.91 15.45
N LEU A 124 8.20 -12.44 15.95
CA LEU A 124 7.03 -12.17 15.13
C LEU A 124 7.25 -11.00 14.18
N LEU A 125 7.64 -9.84 14.70
CA LEU A 125 7.84 -8.63 13.91
C LEU A 125 9.08 -8.73 13.03
N GLY A 126 10.13 -9.47 13.47
CA GLY A 126 11.31 -9.72 12.66
C GLY A 126 11.01 -10.56 11.42
N ALA A 127 10.18 -11.60 11.55
CA ALA A 127 9.73 -12.38 10.40
C ALA A 127 8.91 -11.51 9.42
N ALA A 128 8.03 -10.65 9.93
CA ALA A 128 7.25 -9.72 9.12
C ALA A 128 8.15 -8.68 8.42
N ALA A 129 9.18 -8.18 9.09
CA ALA A 129 10.14 -7.24 8.51
C ALA A 129 10.98 -7.89 7.39
N ILE A 130 11.40 -9.14 7.57
CA ILE A 130 12.11 -9.90 6.53
C ILE A 130 11.20 -10.13 5.33
N CYS A 131 9.93 -10.46 5.56
CA CYS A 131 8.94 -10.61 4.50
C CYS A 131 8.76 -9.30 3.71
N ALA A 132 8.63 -8.17 4.40
CA ALA A 132 8.54 -6.86 3.77
C ALA A 132 9.79 -6.53 2.95
N PHE A 133 10.98 -6.80 3.50
CA PHE A 133 12.26 -6.51 2.84
C PHE A 133 12.48 -7.35 1.57
N ILE A 134 12.20 -8.66 1.61
CA ILE A 134 12.50 -9.58 0.50
C ILE A 134 11.35 -9.64 -0.51
N CYS A 135 10.10 -9.73 -0.03
CA CYS A 135 8.93 -9.98 -0.87
C CYS A 135 8.11 -8.73 -1.14
N GLY A 136 8.35 -7.62 -0.42
CA GLY A 136 7.52 -6.42 -0.50
C GLY A 136 6.14 -6.55 0.16
N VAL A 137 5.88 -7.64 0.88
CA VAL A 137 4.59 -7.90 1.56
C VAL A 137 4.63 -7.28 2.95
N THR A 138 3.89 -6.19 3.14
CA THR A 138 3.94 -5.35 4.36
C THR A 138 2.82 -5.66 5.35
N GLU A 139 1.76 -6.32 4.90
CA GLU A 139 0.56 -6.60 5.68
C GLU A 139 0.83 -7.36 6.98
N PRO A 140 1.72 -8.37 7.06
CA PRO A 140 2.00 -9.05 8.32
C PRO A 140 2.52 -8.12 9.42
N PHE A 141 3.31 -7.11 9.03
CA PHE A 141 3.77 -6.07 9.96
C PHE A 141 2.63 -5.12 10.34
N GLU A 142 1.86 -4.66 9.37
CA GLU A 142 0.77 -3.69 9.57
C GLU A 142 -0.35 -4.28 10.43
N PHE A 143 -0.78 -5.51 10.15
CA PHE A 143 -1.79 -6.21 10.95
C PHE A 143 -1.36 -6.42 12.41
N ALA A 144 -0.06 -6.47 12.71
CA ALA A 144 0.43 -6.64 14.06
C ALA A 144 0.07 -5.46 14.97
N PHE A 145 -0.17 -4.26 14.43
CA PHE A 145 -0.45 -3.08 15.28
C PHE A 145 -1.64 -2.21 14.87
N MET A 146 -2.14 -2.32 13.61
CA MET A 146 -3.17 -1.39 13.11
C MET A 146 -4.46 -1.40 13.94
N PHE A 147 -4.88 -2.57 14.43
CA PHE A 147 -6.08 -2.70 15.25
C PHE A 147 -5.85 -2.37 16.73
N LEU A 148 -4.61 -2.52 17.20
CA LEU A 148 -4.23 -2.26 18.59
C LEU A 148 -3.91 -0.79 18.84
N ALA A 149 -3.38 -0.11 17.85
CA ALA A 149 -2.95 1.27 17.92
C ALA A 149 -3.32 2.06 16.66
N PRO A 150 -4.62 2.32 16.41
CA PRO A 150 -5.08 2.94 15.16
C PRO A 150 -4.51 4.34 14.93
N VAL A 151 -4.24 5.11 15.99
CA VAL A 151 -3.60 6.42 15.87
C VAL A 151 -2.16 6.28 15.37
N LEU A 152 -1.42 5.30 15.89
CA LEU A 152 -0.07 5.02 15.43
C LEU A 152 -0.08 4.55 13.97
N TYR A 153 -1.07 3.75 13.59
CA TYR A 153 -1.25 3.33 12.22
C TYR A 153 -1.54 4.50 11.27
N LEU A 154 -2.35 5.47 11.69
CA LEU A 154 -2.61 6.68 10.90
C LEU A 154 -1.33 7.51 10.69
N ILE A 155 -0.51 7.67 11.74
CA ILE A 155 0.79 8.34 11.64
C ILE A 155 1.72 7.58 10.70
N TYR A 156 1.77 6.26 10.81
CA TYR A 156 2.52 5.39 9.90
C TYR A 156 2.10 5.57 8.45
N ALA A 157 0.80 5.54 8.15
CA ALA A 157 0.26 5.74 6.81
C ALA A 157 0.62 7.13 6.25
N LEU A 158 0.54 8.17 7.08
CA LEU A 158 0.92 9.54 6.70
C LEU A 158 2.42 9.63 6.38
N MET A 159 3.27 9.08 7.24
CA MET A 159 4.72 9.05 7.00
C MET A 159 5.07 8.27 5.73
N TYR A 160 4.37 7.16 5.49
CA TYR A 160 4.55 6.36 4.29
C TYR A 160 4.25 7.17 3.03
N GLY A 161 3.14 7.93 3.03
CA GLY A 161 2.77 8.84 1.94
C GLY A 161 3.80 9.95 1.72
N VAL A 162 4.30 10.56 2.80
CA VAL A 162 5.34 11.61 2.70
C VAL A 162 6.63 11.04 2.11
N ILE A 163 7.10 9.89 2.59
CA ILE A 163 8.33 9.25 2.07
C ILE A 163 8.15 8.91 0.59
N ALA A 164 7.02 8.33 0.21
CA ALA A 164 6.74 7.98 -1.18
C ALA A 164 6.67 9.20 -2.11
N GLY A 165 6.11 10.32 -1.63
CA GLY A 165 6.08 11.56 -2.40
C GLY A 165 7.43 12.28 -2.51
N LEU A 166 8.41 11.93 -1.67
CA LEU A 166 9.77 12.49 -1.71
C LEU A 166 10.76 11.60 -2.48
N SER A 167 10.40 10.34 -2.76
CA SER A 167 11.22 9.37 -3.46
C SER A 167 11.11 9.50 -4.97
#